data_b9c0159a40f47e15a2dee8dffb0f1f69
#
_entry.id   b9c0159a40f47e15a2dee8dffb0f1f69
#
_cell.length_a   1.000
_cell.length_b   1.000
_cell.length_c   1.000
_cell.angle_alpha   90.00
_cell.angle_beta   90.00
_cell.angle_gamma   90.00
#
_symmetry.space_group_name_H-M   'P 1'
#
loop_
_entity.id
_entity.type
_entity.pdbx_description
1 polymer ?
#
loop_
_entity_poly.entity_id
_entity_poly.type
_entity_poly.pdbx_seq_one_letter_code
_entity_poly.pdbx_strand_id
1 'polypeptide(L)'
;MARILIVDDSRTSRKILRGILEGAGHEIVAEAVDGLDGVNKFKEFSPQVVTMDITMPIMDGLEALKNIREDDKDAKVIMVTAAGQQNKMIDAIKLGAAEFVTKPFEPDEITKMVGKLAES
;
A
#
# COMPACT_ATOMS: atom_id res chain seq x y z
N MET A 1 -10.60 -13.11 -2.27
CA MET A 1 -10.52 -11.84 -3.01
C MET A 1 -10.48 -10.67 -2.03
N ALA A 2 -9.59 -9.72 -2.25
CA ALA A 2 -9.49 -8.53 -1.41
C ALA A 2 -9.82 -7.27 -2.22
N ARG A 3 -10.32 -6.25 -1.54
CA ARG A 3 -10.53 -4.91 -2.10
C ARG A 3 -9.31 -4.07 -1.74
N ILE A 4 -8.59 -3.59 -2.75
CA ILE A 4 -7.26 -3.01 -2.59
C ILE A 4 -7.21 -1.58 -3.10
N LEU A 5 -6.55 -0.69 -2.33
CA LEU A 5 -6.16 0.65 -2.75
C LEU A 5 -4.66 0.64 -3.04
N ILE A 6 -4.26 1.09 -4.21
CA ILE A 6 -2.85 1.23 -4.59
C ILE A 6 -2.46 2.71 -4.53
N VAL A 7 -1.45 3.06 -3.72
CA VAL A 7 -0.96 4.43 -3.58
C VAL A 7 0.49 4.49 -4.03
N ASP A 8 0.75 5.14 -5.15
CA ASP A 8 2.08 5.26 -5.74
C ASP A 8 2.04 6.41 -6.76
N ASP A 9 3.02 7.29 -6.75
CA ASP A 9 3.08 8.41 -7.69
C ASP A 9 3.53 7.97 -9.10
N SER A 10 4.07 6.76 -9.24
CA SER A 10 4.48 6.20 -10.53
C SER A 10 3.34 5.48 -11.23
N ARG A 11 2.88 6.02 -12.34
CA ARG A 11 1.84 5.39 -13.16
C ARG A 11 2.25 3.99 -13.60
N THR A 12 3.51 3.81 -13.98
CA THR A 12 4.05 2.51 -14.41
C THR A 12 4.00 1.49 -13.28
N SER A 13 4.42 1.87 -12.09
CA SER A 13 4.37 0.99 -10.91
C SER A 13 2.93 0.61 -10.56
N ARG A 14 2.00 1.57 -10.59
CA ARG A 14 0.58 1.26 -10.33
C ARG A 14 0.03 0.26 -11.35
N LYS A 15 0.36 0.44 -12.63
CA LYS A 15 -0.10 -0.45 -13.69
C LYS A 15 0.43 -1.87 -13.50
N ILE A 16 1.71 -2.01 -13.17
CA ILE A 16 2.34 -3.32 -12.93
C ILE A 16 1.68 -4.01 -11.74
N LEU A 17 1.56 -3.32 -10.63
CA LEU A 17 0.98 -3.89 -9.42
C LEU A 17 -0.50 -4.24 -9.60
N ARG A 18 -1.25 -3.38 -10.27
CA ARG A 18 -2.65 -3.65 -10.60
C ARG A 18 -2.79 -4.93 -11.40
N GLY A 19 -1.95 -5.11 -12.43
CA GLY A 19 -1.98 -6.32 -13.25
C GLY A 19 -1.70 -7.58 -12.44
N ILE A 20 -0.71 -7.53 -11.55
CA ILE A 20 -0.37 -8.65 -10.67
C ILE A 20 -1.56 -9.01 -9.77
N LEU A 21 -2.14 -8.02 -9.10
CA LEU A 21 -3.19 -8.26 -8.12
C LEU A 21 -4.53 -8.65 -8.75
N GLU A 22 -4.90 -8.02 -9.85
CA GLU A 22 -6.11 -8.42 -10.60
C GLU A 22 -5.95 -9.81 -11.16
N GLY A 23 -4.77 -10.16 -11.65
CA GLY A 23 -4.47 -11.51 -12.14
C GLY A 23 -4.60 -12.58 -11.07
N ALA A 24 -4.43 -12.20 -9.80
CA ALA A 24 -4.60 -13.09 -8.65
C ALA A 24 -6.04 -13.11 -8.10
N GLY A 25 -6.96 -12.40 -8.75
CA GLY A 25 -8.37 -12.40 -8.37
C GLY A 25 -8.77 -11.30 -7.38
N HIS A 26 -7.90 -10.34 -7.12
CA HIS A 26 -8.24 -9.21 -6.22
C HIS A 26 -8.88 -8.07 -7.01
N GLU A 27 -9.62 -7.21 -6.29
CA GLU A 27 -10.25 -6.04 -6.88
C GLU A 27 -9.48 -4.78 -6.48
N ILE A 28 -9.08 -3.97 -7.47
CA ILE A 28 -8.47 -2.67 -7.21
C ILE A 28 -9.61 -1.64 -7.19
N VAL A 29 -9.96 -1.19 -5.99
CA VAL A 29 -11.10 -0.26 -5.83
C VAL A 29 -10.73 1.17 -6.16
N ALA A 30 -9.44 1.53 -6.04
CA ALA A 30 -8.96 2.86 -6.38
C ALA A 30 -7.45 2.87 -6.51
N GLU A 31 -6.94 3.90 -7.20
CA GLU A 31 -5.51 4.21 -7.26
C GLU A 31 -5.33 5.66 -6.82
N ALA A 32 -4.28 5.93 -6.05
CA ALA A 32 -3.95 7.25 -5.58
C ALA A 32 -2.52 7.61 -6.02
N VAL A 33 -2.28 8.90 -6.26
CA VAL A 33 -1.04 9.39 -6.86
C VAL A 33 -0.08 10.04 -5.87
N ASP A 34 -0.50 10.23 -4.62
CA ASP A 34 0.32 10.77 -3.54
C ASP A 34 -0.29 10.36 -2.20
N GLY A 35 0.38 10.71 -1.10
CA GLY A 35 -0.07 10.31 0.22
C GLY A 35 -1.40 10.92 0.63
N LEU A 36 -1.63 12.19 0.29
CA LEU A 36 -2.88 12.86 0.62
C LEU A 36 -4.06 12.24 -0.14
N ASP A 37 -3.88 12.00 -1.43
CA ASP A 37 -4.85 11.31 -2.26
C ASP A 37 -5.15 9.91 -1.69
N GLY A 38 -4.11 9.22 -1.21
CA GLY A 38 -4.24 7.92 -0.57
C GLY A 38 -5.08 7.95 0.69
N VAL A 39 -4.85 8.92 1.58
CA VAL A 39 -5.65 9.08 2.79
C VAL A 39 -7.11 9.34 2.44
N ASN A 40 -7.37 10.23 1.50
CA ASN A 40 -8.73 10.57 1.09
C ASN A 40 -9.45 9.37 0.47
N LYS A 41 -8.78 8.61 -0.40
CA LYS A 41 -9.37 7.43 -1.03
C LYS A 41 -9.54 6.27 -0.05
N PHE A 42 -8.68 6.16 0.95
CA PHE A 42 -8.88 5.20 2.03
C PHE A 42 -10.23 5.45 2.71
N LYS A 43 -10.52 6.69 3.04
CA LYS A 43 -11.80 7.05 3.68
C LYS A 43 -13.00 6.82 2.76
N GLU A 44 -12.84 7.14 1.49
CA GLU A 44 -13.92 7.04 0.51
C GLU A 44 -14.28 5.58 0.18
N PHE A 45 -13.27 4.73 -0.04
CA PHE A 45 -13.47 3.38 -0.54
C PHE A 45 -13.39 2.28 0.51
N SER A 46 -12.88 2.57 1.70
CA SER A 46 -12.72 1.60 2.79
C SER A 46 -12.10 0.27 2.31
N PRO A 47 -10.88 0.30 1.72
CA PRO A 47 -10.27 -0.92 1.21
C PRO A 47 -9.87 -1.87 2.33
N GLN A 48 -9.76 -3.16 2.02
CA GLN A 48 -9.28 -4.16 2.97
C GLN A 48 -7.77 -4.11 3.13
N VAL A 49 -7.05 -3.79 2.04
CA VAL A 49 -5.59 -3.72 2.04
C VAL A 49 -5.16 -2.49 1.24
N VAL A 50 -4.12 -1.82 1.71
CA VAL A 50 -3.52 -0.67 1.01
C VAL A 50 -2.07 -1.02 0.69
N THR A 51 -1.63 -0.75 -0.54
CA THR A 51 -0.21 -0.73 -0.86
C THR A 51 0.22 0.72 -0.93
N MET A 52 1.28 1.09 -0.20
CA MET A 52 1.69 2.48 0.00
C MET A 52 3.17 2.65 -0.29
N ASP A 53 3.49 3.39 -1.36
CA ASP A 53 4.88 3.77 -1.64
C ASP A 53 5.36 4.76 -0.57
N ILE A 54 6.65 4.73 -0.25
CA ILE A 54 7.21 5.59 0.80
C ILE A 54 7.43 7.00 0.29
N THR A 55 8.13 7.15 -0.83
CA THR A 55 8.50 8.48 -1.35
C THR A 55 7.53 8.97 -2.39
N MET A 56 6.78 10.01 -2.04
CA MET A 56 5.78 10.62 -2.93
C MET A 56 5.72 12.12 -2.66
N PRO A 57 5.27 12.92 -3.65
CA PRO A 57 5.08 14.37 -3.43
C PRO A 57 3.87 14.64 -2.54
N ILE A 58 3.76 15.86 -2.05
CA ILE A 58 2.65 16.41 -1.24
C ILE A 58 2.61 15.80 0.15
N MET A 59 2.44 14.49 0.28
CA MET A 59 2.49 13.77 1.54
C MET A 59 3.16 12.42 1.26
N ASP A 60 4.23 12.10 1.99
CA ASP A 60 4.93 10.83 1.80
C ASP A 60 4.16 9.65 2.40
N GLY A 61 4.63 8.44 2.12
CA GLY A 61 3.94 7.23 2.55
C GLY A 61 3.93 7.02 4.05
N LEU A 62 4.94 7.48 4.78
CA LEU A 62 4.98 7.33 6.24
C LEU A 62 3.93 8.23 6.89
N GLU A 63 3.81 9.46 6.43
CA GLU A 63 2.78 10.37 6.94
C GLU A 63 1.38 9.86 6.59
N ALA A 64 1.19 9.37 5.37
CA ALA A 64 -0.08 8.79 4.96
C ALA A 64 -0.43 7.57 5.82
N LEU A 65 0.53 6.69 6.09
CA LEU A 65 0.34 5.54 6.97
C LEU A 65 -0.11 5.98 8.36
N LYS A 66 0.54 6.99 8.92
CA LYS A 66 0.17 7.53 10.23
C LYS A 66 -1.29 8.01 10.23
N ASN A 67 -1.67 8.79 9.23
CA ASN A 67 -3.04 9.31 9.12
C ASN A 67 -4.07 8.20 8.94
N ILE A 68 -3.77 7.21 8.12
CA ILE A 68 -4.67 6.07 7.92
C ILE A 68 -4.85 5.28 9.22
N ARG A 69 -3.76 5.01 9.94
CA ARG A 69 -3.81 4.26 11.20
C ARG A 69 -4.50 5.02 12.32
N GLU A 70 -4.42 6.35 12.33
CA GLU A 70 -5.16 7.17 13.28
C GLU A 70 -6.67 7.11 13.00
N ASP A 71 -7.04 7.04 11.73
CA ASP A 71 -8.43 6.93 11.30
C ASP A 71 -8.99 5.52 11.52
N ASP A 72 -8.17 4.49 11.30
CA ASP A 72 -8.56 3.08 11.45
C ASP A 72 -7.37 2.28 11.98
N LYS A 73 -7.45 1.89 13.25
CA LYS A 73 -6.38 1.12 13.92
C LYS A 73 -6.17 -0.27 13.30
N ASP A 74 -7.15 -0.78 12.61
CA ASP A 74 -7.09 -2.11 12.00
C ASP A 74 -6.71 -2.06 10.52
N ALA A 75 -6.39 -0.88 9.99
CA ALA A 75 -6.00 -0.71 8.60
C ALA A 75 -4.76 -1.54 8.28
N LYS A 76 -4.80 -2.26 7.17
CA LYS A 76 -3.73 -3.15 6.73
C LYS A 76 -2.99 -2.49 5.58
N VAL A 77 -1.82 -1.95 5.88
CA VAL A 77 -1.02 -1.21 4.92
C VAL A 77 0.29 -1.96 4.67
N ILE A 78 0.54 -2.28 3.40
CA ILE A 78 1.79 -2.85 2.94
C ILE A 78 2.64 -1.68 2.44
N MET A 79 3.79 -1.45 3.08
CA MET A 79 4.70 -0.40 2.61
C MET A 79 5.53 -0.94 1.45
N VAL A 80 5.68 -0.12 0.42
CA VAL A 80 6.47 -0.46 -0.76
C VAL A 80 7.73 0.39 -0.74
N THR A 81 8.89 -0.27 -0.71
CA THR A 81 10.19 0.40 -0.60
C THR A 81 11.00 0.25 -1.87
N ALA A 82 11.75 1.30 -2.22
CA ALA A 82 12.76 1.23 -3.26
C ALA A 82 14.11 0.87 -2.64
N ALA A 83 15.08 0.49 -3.46
CA ALA A 83 16.44 0.24 -3.00
C ALA A 83 16.97 1.49 -2.29
N GLY A 84 17.61 1.29 -1.13
CA GLY A 84 18.18 2.38 -0.34
C GLY A 84 17.24 3.01 0.67
N GLN A 85 16.01 2.53 0.80
CA GLN A 85 15.02 3.08 1.74
C GLN A 85 14.81 2.19 2.97
N GLN A 86 15.69 1.22 3.22
CA GLN A 86 15.52 0.27 4.33
C GLN A 86 15.52 0.95 5.71
N ASN A 87 16.18 2.09 5.83
CA ASN A 87 16.18 2.86 7.08
C ASN A 87 14.79 3.38 7.45
N LYS A 88 13.89 3.47 6.50
CA LYS A 88 12.51 3.93 6.75
C LYS A 88 11.59 2.81 7.21
N MET A 89 12.03 1.55 7.10
CA MET A 89 11.23 0.40 7.53
C MET A 89 10.95 0.42 9.04
N ILE A 90 11.94 0.83 9.84
CA ILE A 90 11.76 0.92 11.30
C ILE A 90 10.66 1.92 11.65
N ASP A 91 10.68 3.09 11.01
CA ASP A 91 9.65 4.11 11.22
C ASP A 91 8.27 3.59 10.83
N ALA A 92 8.19 2.89 9.71
CA ALA A 92 6.93 2.31 9.24
C ALA A 92 6.40 1.25 10.21
N ILE A 93 7.26 0.41 10.77
CA ILE A 93 6.87 -0.58 11.79
C ILE A 93 6.26 0.12 13.00
N LYS A 94 6.90 1.18 13.47
CA LYS A 94 6.42 1.95 14.62
C LYS A 94 5.07 2.60 14.34
N LEU A 95 4.80 2.95 13.08
CA LEU A 95 3.53 3.56 12.68
C LEU A 95 2.45 2.52 12.37
N GLY A 96 2.77 1.23 12.47
CA GLY A 96 1.78 0.16 12.35
C GLY A 96 1.63 -0.43 10.96
N ALA A 97 2.66 -0.36 10.11
CA ALA A 97 2.63 -1.06 8.83
C ALA A 97 2.47 -2.56 9.06
N ALA A 98 1.60 -3.20 8.26
CA ALA A 98 1.36 -4.63 8.39
C ALA A 98 2.47 -5.45 7.75
N GLU A 99 3.01 -4.99 6.62
CA GLU A 99 4.03 -5.71 5.86
C GLU A 99 4.86 -4.75 5.01
N PHE A 100 5.95 -5.27 4.42
CA PHE A 100 6.83 -4.54 3.51
C PHE A 100 7.08 -5.35 2.26
N VAL A 101 7.24 -4.66 1.14
CA VAL A 101 7.68 -5.27 -0.11
C VAL A 101 8.64 -4.31 -0.80
N THR A 102 9.65 -4.86 -1.47
CA THR A 102 10.68 -4.07 -2.16
C THR A 102 10.43 -4.09 -3.67
N LYS A 103 10.60 -2.96 -4.32
CA LYS A 103 10.59 -2.90 -5.79
C LYS A 103 11.90 -3.46 -6.34
N PRO A 104 11.89 -4.17 -7.48
CA PRO A 104 10.71 -4.52 -8.28
C PRO A 104 9.86 -5.58 -7.60
N PHE A 105 8.56 -5.58 -7.91
CA PHE A 105 7.62 -6.51 -7.28
C PHE A 105 7.89 -7.95 -7.69
N GLU A 106 7.93 -8.85 -6.72
CA GLU A 106 7.90 -10.29 -6.94
C GLU A 106 6.43 -10.72 -6.89
N PRO A 107 5.82 -11.14 -8.02
CA PRO A 107 4.38 -11.40 -8.06
C PRO A 107 3.87 -12.36 -7.00
N ASP A 108 4.57 -13.50 -6.81
CA ASP A 108 4.14 -14.49 -5.84
C ASP A 108 4.19 -13.98 -4.41
N GLU A 109 5.23 -13.19 -4.09
CA GLU A 109 5.39 -12.61 -2.75
C GLU A 109 4.26 -11.66 -2.42
N ILE A 110 3.98 -10.71 -3.33
CA ILE A 110 2.96 -9.69 -3.06
C ILE A 110 1.54 -10.30 -3.05
N THR A 111 1.25 -11.25 -3.91
CA THR A 111 -0.07 -11.88 -3.94
C THR A 111 -0.34 -12.70 -2.68
N LYS A 112 0.65 -13.44 -2.19
CA LYS A 112 0.53 -14.19 -0.93
C LYS A 112 0.35 -13.26 0.25
N MET A 113 1.10 -12.17 0.29
CA MET A 113 1.03 -11.18 1.35
C MET A 113 -0.35 -10.55 1.42
N VAL A 114 -0.89 -10.12 0.29
CA VAL A 114 -2.23 -9.53 0.20
C VAL A 114 -3.29 -10.55 0.63
N GLY A 115 -3.21 -11.77 0.13
CA GLY A 115 -4.16 -12.83 0.49
C GLY A 115 -4.19 -13.11 1.98
N LYS A 116 -3.02 -13.18 2.60
CA LYS A 116 -2.89 -13.42 4.04
C LYS A 116 -3.50 -12.26 4.86
N LEU A 117 -3.22 -11.03 4.48
CA LEU A 117 -3.75 -9.87 5.19
C LEU A 117 -5.26 -9.74 5.03
N ALA A 118 -5.79 -10.09 3.87
CA ALA A 118 -7.24 -10.02 3.62
C ALA A 118 -8.03 -10.99 4.49
N GLU A 119 -7.41 -12.08 4.93
CA GLU A 119 -8.05 -13.11 5.76
C GLU A 119 -8.02 -12.79 7.25
N SER A 120 -7.20 -11.85 7.67
CA SER A 120 -7.01 -11.58 9.10
C SER A 120 -7.96 -10.54 9.68
#